data_d1a949cc515c2df3f71101b8d70629f5
#
_entry.id   d1a949cc515c2df3f71101b8d70629f5
#
_cell.length_a   1.000
_cell.length_b   1.000
_cell.length_c   1.000
_cell.angle_alpha   90.00
_cell.angle_beta   90.00
_cell.angle_gamma   90.00
#
_symmetry.space_group_name_H-M   'P 1'
#
loop_
_entity.id
_entity.type
_entity.pdbx_description
1 polymer ?
#
loop_
_entity_poly.entity_id
_entity_poly.type
_entity_poly.pdbx_seq_one_letter_code
_entity_poly.pdbx_strand_id
1 'polypeptide(L)'
;GRRGGRAGPGRKGAGCCVVGMSRKQITFDLSQDALRQHYPRKETGRDPQFFKRAYKDIQKFMEASGFERRQYSVYVSADKLTALDVAVLTQRMAEAMPWLRLCVREITATNIGARHSLLGLLRSDAPPAELLPPSVRRERQKSRKAMQER
;
A
#
# COMPACT_ATOMS: atom_id res chain seq x y z
N GLY A 1 37.49 25.70 38.90
CA GLY A 1 37.32 24.43 38.31
C GLY A 1 36.38 24.47 37.13
N ARG A 2 36.89 24.21 35.98
CA ARG A 2 36.05 24.16 34.79
C ARG A 2 35.56 22.79 34.51
N ARG A 3 34.28 22.67 34.45
CA ARG A 3 33.66 21.48 34.01
C ARG A 3 33.19 21.68 32.60
N GLY A 4 33.95 21.19 31.67
CA GLY A 4 33.46 21.06 30.32
C GLY A 4 32.25 20.12 30.30
N GLY A 5 31.08 20.65 30.02
CA GLY A 5 29.92 19.83 29.78
C GLY A 5 30.21 18.96 28.59
N ARG A 6 30.41 17.67 28.83
CA ARG A 6 30.34 16.71 27.76
C ARG A 6 28.90 16.65 27.33
N ALA A 7 28.64 17.27 26.19
CA ALA A 7 27.47 16.88 25.45
C ALA A 7 27.58 15.37 25.19
N GLY A 8 26.77 14.61 25.86
CA GLY A 8 26.68 13.20 25.58
C GLY A 8 26.41 12.99 24.09
N PRO A 9 26.91 11.90 23.51
CA PRO A 9 26.59 11.59 22.12
C PRO A 9 25.09 11.60 22.01
N GLY A 10 24.60 12.52 21.21
CA GLY A 10 23.19 12.56 20.92
C GLY A 10 22.77 11.15 20.55
N ARG A 11 21.89 10.60 21.34
CA ARG A 11 21.24 9.36 20.95
C ARG A 11 20.62 9.62 19.60
N LYS A 12 21.31 9.23 18.57
CA LYS A 12 20.66 9.02 17.30
C LYS A 12 19.54 8.08 17.62
N GLY A 13 18.34 8.61 17.64
CA GLY A 13 17.17 7.84 17.92
C GLY A 13 17.22 6.62 17.05
N ALA A 14 17.69 5.55 17.63
CA ALA A 14 17.88 4.34 16.90
C ALA A 14 16.52 3.93 16.37
N GLY A 15 16.35 3.97 15.11
CA GLY A 15 15.48 3.15 14.33
C GLY A 15 14.08 2.81 14.81
N CYS A 16 13.69 3.23 16.01
CA CYS A 16 12.36 2.95 16.55
C CYS A 16 11.25 3.54 15.67
N CYS A 17 11.56 4.64 15.01
CA CYS A 17 10.61 5.29 14.12
C CYS A 17 10.47 4.58 12.77
N VAL A 18 11.35 3.65 12.47
CA VAL A 18 11.35 2.95 11.18
C VAL A 18 10.46 1.71 11.20
N VAL A 19 10.14 1.19 12.40
CA VAL A 19 9.39 -0.06 12.58
C VAL A 19 7.94 0.04 12.12
N GLY A 20 7.41 1.13 11.76
CA GLY A 20 6.04 1.23 11.23
C GLY A 20 5.97 1.76 9.81
N MET A 21 7.13 2.03 9.19
CA MET A 21 7.17 2.60 7.86
C MET A 21 7.32 1.53 6.79
N SER A 22 6.35 1.47 5.92
CA SER A 22 6.37 0.63 4.73
C SER A 22 5.56 1.27 3.64
N ARG A 23 5.80 0.88 2.41
CA ARG A 23 4.88 1.23 1.35
C ARG A 23 3.53 0.58 1.67
N LYS A 24 2.47 1.31 1.39
CA LYS A 24 1.11 0.87 1.69
C LYS A 24 0.34 0.61 0.41
N GLN A 25 -0.41 -0.47 0.42
CA GLN A 25 -1.39 -0.74 -0.60
C GLN A 25 -2.77 -0.51 -0.02
N ILE A 26 -3.55 0.34 -0.67
CA ILE A 26 -4.94 0.59 -0.29
C ILE A 26 -5.84 -0.08 -1.31
N THR A 27 -6.74 -0.90 -0.81
CA THR A 27 -7.80 -1.52 -1.59
C THR A 27 -9.14 -1.11 -1.03
N PHE A 28 -10.10 -0.92 -1.91
CA PHE A 28 -11.45 -0.59 -1.50
C PHE A 28 -12.47 -1.32 -2.35
N ASP A 29 -13.60 -1.61 -1.74
CA ASP A 29 -14.75 -2.22 -2.38
C ASP A 29 -15.94 -1.26 -2.27
N LEU A 30 -16.47 -0.86 -3.39
CA LEU A 30 -17.61 0.06 -3.46
C LEU A 30 -18.88 -0.69 -3.81
N SER A 31 -19.97 -0.33 -3.15
CA SER A 31 -21.30 -0.78 -3.52
C SER A 31 -21.85 0.03 -4.69
N GLN A 32 -22.10 -0.60 -5.81
CA GLN A 32 -22.69 0.09 -6.97
C GLN A 32 -24.09 0.61 -6.69
N ASP A 33 -24.87 -0.14 -5.93
CA ASP A 33 -26.21 0.30 -5.55
C ASP A 33 -26.18 1.55 -4.67
N ALA A 34 -25.26 1.58 -3.70
CA ALA A 34 -25.06 2.76 -2.86
C ALA A 34 -24.54 3.96 -3.67
N LEU A 35 -23.67 3.73 -4.64
CA LEU A 35 -23.18 4.78 -5.54
C LEU A 35 -24.32 5.38 -6.37
N ARG A 36 -25.23 4.57 -6.87
CA ARG A 36 -26.40 5.06 -7.59
C ARG A 36 -27.30 5.94 -6.73
N GLN A 37 -27.39 5.64 -5.43
CA GLN A 37 -28.23 6.37 -4.49
C GLN A 37 -27.56 7.62 -3.96
N HIS A 38 -26.26 7.60 -3.70
CA HIS A 38 -25.56 8.61 -2.91
C HIS A 38 -24.54 9.43 -3.69
N TYR A 39 -24.01 8.92 -4.79
CA TYR A 39 -23.06 9.69 -5.60
C TYR A 39 -23.77 10.89 -6.24
N PRO A 40 -23.18 12.10 -6.18
CA PRO A 40 -23.82 13.30 -6.69
C PRO A 40 -24.15 13.19 -8.18
N ARG A 41 -25.42 13.37 -8.52
CA ARG A 41 -25.91 13.37 -9.89
C ARG A 41 -25.96 14.80 -10.40
N LYS A 42 -25.39 15.05 -11.57
CA LYS A 42 -25.58 16.33 -12.27
C LYS A 42 -27.02 16.40 -12.79
N GLU A 43 -27.68 17.52 -12.55
CA GLU A 43 -29.08 17.71 -12.94
C GLU A 43 -29.36 17.54 -14.44
N THR A 44 -28.35 17.79 -15.28
CA THR A 44 -28.45 17.70 -16.74
C THR A 44 -28.09 16.32 -17.32
N GLY A 45 -27.66 15.38 -16.47
CA GLY A 45 -27.17 14.08 -16.94
C GLY A 45 -28.23 13.00 -16.86
N ARG A 46 -28.60 12.44 -18.00
CA ARG A 46 -29.44 11.24 -18.11
C ARG A 46 -28.60 9.96 -18.20
N ASP A 47 -27.31 10.03 -17.92
CA ASP A 47 -26.42 8.87 -18.00
C ASP A 47 -26.71 7.91 -16.85
N PRO A 48 -27.18 6.68 -17.09
CA PRO A 48 -27.43 5.71 -16.03
C PRO A 48 -26.16 5.23 -15.33
N GLN A 49 -25.00 5.51 -15.93
CA GLN A 49 -23.69 5.13 -15.38
C GLN A 49 -22.92 6.31 -14.78
N PHE A 50 -23.61 7.37 -14.40
CA PHE A 50 -23.01 8.56 -13.80
C PHE A 50 -22.13 8.26 -12.59
N PHE A 51 -22.48 7.24 -11.81
CA PHE A 51 -21.78 6.83 -10.60
C PHE A 51 -20.37 6.27 -10.91
N LYS A 52 -20.06 5.91 -12.13
CA LYS A 52 -18.71 5.46 -12.50
C LYS A 52 -17.67 6.58 -12.37
N ARG A 53 -18.08 7.82 -12.36
CA ARG A 53 -17.20 8.97 -12.09
C ARG A 53 -16.61 8.94 -10.69
N ALA A 54 -17.25 8.22 -9.76
CA ALA A 54 -16.74 8.02 -8.40
C ALA A 54 -15.31 7.46 -8.42
N TYR A 55 -15.06 6.50 -9.28
CA TYR A 55 -13.73 5.90 -9.43
C TYR A 55 -12.69 6.89 -9.94
N LYS A 56 -13.07 7.81 -10.82
CA LYS A 56 -12.20 8.89 -11.29
C LYS A 56 -11.90 9.90 -10.20
N ASP A 57 -12.89 10.22 -9.38
CA ASP A 57 -12.72 11.14 -8.24
C ASP A 57 -11.74 10.55 -7.22
N ILE A 58 -11.89 9.26 -6.91
CA ILE A 58 -10.96 8.55 -6.03
C ILE A 58 -9.56 8.52 -6.65
N GLN A 59 -9.45 8.25 -7.93
CA GLN A 59 -8.16 8.23 -8.62
C GLN A 59 -7.44 9.58 -8.51
N LYS A 60 -8.13 10.68 -8.77
CA LYS A 60 -7.56 12.02 -8.67
C LYS A 60 -7.08 12.31 -7.25
N PHE A 61 -7.88 11.94 -6.25
CA PHE A 61 -7.51 12.13 -4.85
C PHE A 61 -6.29 11.31 -4.48
N MET A 62 -6.25 10.04 -4.84
CA MET A 62 -5.16 9.14 -4.51
C MET A 62 -3.85 9.53 -5.20
N GLU A 63 -3.91 9.90 -6.47
CA GLU A 63 -2.74 10.38 -7.21
C GLU A 63 -2.19 11.68 -6.64
N ALA A 64 -3.06 12.61 -6.26
CA ALA A 64 -2.67 13.84 -5.59
C ALA A 64 -2.05 13.60 -4.20
N SER A 65 -2.37 12.47 -3.59
CA SER A 65 -1.85 12.07 -2.28
C SER A 65 -0.58 11.20 -2.36
N GLY A 66 -0.02 11.03 -3.54
CA GLY A 66 1.23 10.28 -3.73
C GLY A 66 1.05 8.77 -3.91
N PHE A 67 -0.14 8.35 -4.31
CA PHE A 67 -0.43 6.95 -4.61
C PHE A 67 -0.49 6.73 -6.12
N GLU A 68 -0.06 5.56 -6.53
CA GLU A 68 -0.12 5.11 -7.91
C GLU A 68 -1.19 4.04 -8.05
N ARG A 69 -2.06 4.20 -9.06
CA ARG A 69 -3.09 3.22 -9.35
C ARG A 69 -2.48 1.97 -9.97
N ARG A 70 -2.77 0.82 -9.41
CA ARG A 70 -2.34 -0.49 -9.94
C ARG A 70 -3.46 -1.22 -10.63
N GLN A 71 -4.63 -1.18 -10.02
CA GLN A 71 -5.86 -1.74 -10.55
C GLN A 71 -7.01 -0.79 -10.19
N TYR A 72 -8.18 -1.10 -10.67
CA TYR A 72 -9.35 -0.24 -10.55
C TYR A 72 -9.63 0.24 -9.11
N SER A 73 -9.43 -0.64 -8.14
CA SER A 73 -9.65 -0.35 -6.73
C SER A 73 -8.39 -0.60 -5.87
N VAL A 74 -7.21 -0.57 -6.50
CA VAL A 74 -5.94 -0.86 -5.83
C VAL A 74 -4.95 0.26 -6.09
N TYR A 75 -4.49 0.88 -5.02
CA TYR A 75 -3.51 1.97 -5.05
C TYR A 75 -2.32 1.64 -4.17
N VAL A 76 -1.14 2.01 -4.62
CA VAL A 76 0.12 1.78 -3.89
C VAL A 76 0.82 3.10 -3.67
N SER A 77 1.28 3.34 -2.45
CA SER A 77 2.04 4.54 -2.14
C SER A 77 3.40 4.52 -2.83
N ALA A 78 3.83 5.67 -3.34
CA ALA A 78 5.18 5.83 -3.85
C ALA A 78 6.21 5.77 -2.73
N ASP A 79 5.89 6.37 -1.59
CA ASP A 79 6.75 6.47 -0.42
C ASP A 79 6.35 5.50 0.67
N LYS A 80 7.27 5.28 1.61
CA LYS A 80 6.98 4.57 2.84
C LYS A 80 6.13 5.46 3.75
N LEU A 81 5.06 4.90 4.28
CA LEU A 81 4.11 5.59 5.14
C LEU A 81 3.93 4.82 6.45
N THR A 82 3.53 5.55 7.48
CA THR A 82 3.11 4.96 8.75
C THR A 82 1.61 4.65 8.74
N ALA A 83 1.15 3.87 9.70
CA ALA A 83 -0.28 3.64 9.89
C ALA A 83 -1.04 4.94 10.17
N LEU A 84 -0.40 5.89 10.87
CA LEU A 84 -0.98 7.21 11.14
C LEU A 84 -1.16 8.01 9.84
N ASP A 85 -0.18 7.98 8.95
CA ASP A 85 -0.28 8.64 7.64
C ASP A 85 -1.50 8.15 6.86
N VAL A 86 -1.71 6.84 6.86
CA VAL A 86 -2.87 6.22 6.18
C VAL A 86 -4.19 6.61 6.86
N ALA A 87 -4.20 6.68 8.18
CA ALA A 87 -5.39 7.14 8.93
C ALA A 87 -5.75 8.58 8.58
N VAL A 88 -4.76 9.47 8.54
CA VAL A 88 -4.96 10.88 8.13
C VAL A 88 -5.44 10.96 6.68
N LEU A 89 -4.85 10.18 5.79
CA LEU A 89 -5.30 10.10 4.40
C LEU A 89 -6.78 9.71 4.30
N THR A 90 -7.18 8.71 5.05
CA THR A 90 -8.56 8.22 5.07
C THR A 90 -9.53 9.29 5.57
N GLN A 91 -9.15 10.03 6.59
CA GLN A 91 -9.95 11.15 7.08
C GLN A 91 -10.08 12.26 6.04
N ARG A 92 -9.00 12.62 5.38
CA ARG A 92 -9.01 13.61 4.29
C ARG A 92 -9.86 13.15 3.11
N MET A 93 -9.81 11.86 2.81
CA MET A 93 -10.64 11.26 1.78
C MET A 93 -12.12 11.40 2.10
N ALA A 94 -12.51 11.14 3.35
CA ALA A 94 -13.88 11.28 3.80
C ALA A 94 -14.37 12.74 3.74
N GLU A 95 -13.50 13.70 4.02
CA GLU A 95 -13.84 15.13 3.90
C GLU A 95 -13.97 15.58 2.44
N ALA A 96 -13.05 15.13 1.59
CA ALA A 96 -13.06 15.49 0.18
C ALA A 96 -14.21 14.87 -0.60
N MET A 97 -14.62 13.68 -0.19
CA MET A 97 -15.66 12.90 -0.84
C MET A 97 -16.68 12.42 0.21
N PRO A 98 -17.63 13.31 0.64
CA PRO A 98 -18.58 12.96 1.69
C PRO A 98 -19.48 11.76 1.37
N TRP A 99 -19.72 11.51 0.09
CA TRP A 99 -20.52 10.38 -0.37
C TRP A 99 -19.82 9.03 -0.18
N LEU A 100 -18.49 9.03 -0.09
CA LEU A 100 -17.69 7.81 -0.06
C LEU A 100 -18.03 6.91 1.14
N ARG A 101 -18.21 7.50 2.30
CA ARG A 101 -18.55 6.77 3.53
C ARG A 101 -19.84 5.95 3.42
N LEU A 102 -20.76 6.39 2.57
CA LEU A 102 -22.04 5.72 2.34
C LEU A 102 -21.96 4.63 1.28
N CYS A 103 -20.91 4.65 0.47
CA CYS A 103 -20.77 3.79 -0.70
C CYS A 103 -19.69 2.72 -0.53
N VAL A 104 -18.75 2.89 0.37
CA VAL A 104 -17.66 1.94 0.59
C VAL A 104 -18.13 0.81 1.49
N ARG A 105 -17.94 -0.43 1.02
CA ARG A 105 -18.17 -1.64 1.82
C ARG A 105 -16.98 -1.99 2.67
N GLU A 106 -15.80 -1.85 2.09
CA GLU A 106 -14.53 -2.18 2.75
C GLU A 106 -13.44 -1.28 2.19
N ILE A 107 -12.55 -0.86 3.07
CA ILE A 107 -11.30 -0.21 2.69
C ILE A 107 -10.20 -0.74 3.59
N THR A 108 -9.14 -1.23 2.99
CA THR A 108 -8.03 -1.85 3.71
C THR A 108 -6.70 -1.26 3.29
N ALA A 109 -5.81 -1.12 4.25
CA ALA A 109 -4.42 -0.78 4.01
C ALA A 109 -3.55 -1.98 4.37
N THR A 110 -2.67 -2.36 3.47
CA THR A 110 -1.75 -3.48 3.64
C THR A 110 -0.33 -2.99 3.51
N ASN A 111 0.53 -3.45 4.39
CA ASN A 111 1.96 -3.20 4.26
C ASN A 111 2.50 -4.06 3.13
N ILE A 112 3.27 -3.44 2.24
CA ILE A 112 3.91 -4.16 1.14
C ILE A 112 5.43 -4.03 1.24
N GLY A 113 6.10 -5.12 0.95
CA GLY A 113 7.55 -5.16 0.81
C GLY A 113 7.99 -4.96 -0.64
N ALA A 114 9.07 -5.61 -1.01
CA ALA A 114 9.55 -5.58 -2.37
C ALA A 114 8.55 -6.18 -3.35
N ARG A 115 8.45 -5.56 -4.50
CA ARG A 115 7.57 -5.97 -5.57
C ARG A 115 8.37 -6.67 -6.66
N HIS A 116 7.93 -7.85 -7.05
CA HIS A 116 8.60 -8.63 -8.09
C HIS A 116 7.65 -8.85 -9.27
N SER A 117 8.09 -8.47 -10.45
CA SER A 117 7.36 -8.82 -11.66
C SER A 117 7.67 -10.26 -12.05
N LEU A 118 6.64 -11.04 -12.23
CA LEU A 118 6.74 -12.44 -12.64
C LEU A 118 6.48 -12.65 -14.13
N LEU A 119 6.22 -11.56 -14.85
CA LEU A 119 5.85 -11.60 -16.26
C LEU A 119 6.94 -12.24 -17.12
N GLY A 120 8.21 -11.91 -16.85
CA GLY A 120 9.34 -12.50 -17.55
C GLY A 120 9.43 -14.02 -17.37
N LEU A 121 9.16 -14.50 -16.16
CA LEU A 121 9.13 -15.92 -15.87
C LEU A 121 7.94 -16.62 -16.54
N LEU A 122 6.79 -15.98 -16.55
CA LEU A 122 5.59 -16.53 -17.19
C LEU A 122 5.76 -16.68 -18.70
N ARG A 123 6.48 -15.75 -19.33
CA ARG A 123 6.74 -15.73 -20.77
C ARG A 123 7.99 -16.55 -21.17
N SER A 124 8.72 -17.06 -20.21
CA SER A 124 9.93 -17.84 -20.47
C SER A 124 9.59 -19.23 -20.97
N ASP A 125 10.33 -19.69 -21.96
CA ASP A 125 10.25 -21.07 -22.46
C ASP A 125 11.12 -22.04 -21.65
N ALA A 126 11.84 -21.53 -20.63
CA ALA A 126 12.64 -22.37 -19.77
C ALA A 126 11.77 -23.30 -18.92
N PRO A 127 12.19 -24.57 -18.71
CA PRO A 127 11.44 -25.47 -17.86
C PRO A 127 11.40 -24.95 -16.42
N PRO A 128 10.27 -25.14 -15.72
CA PRO A 128 10.17 -24.70 -14.34
C PRO A 128 11.15 -25.44 -13.43
N ALA A 129 11.75 -24.70 -12.50
CA ALA A 129 12.59 -25.28 -11.48
C ALA A 129 11.78 -26.17 -10.54
N GLU A 130 12.35 -27.29 -10.14
CA GLU A 130 11.73 -28.18 -9.17
C GLU A 130 11.58 -27.49 -7.81
N LEU A 131 10.39 -27.51 -7.28
CA LEU A 131 10.08 -26.93 -5.97
C LEU A 131 10.40 -27.95 -4.87
N LEU A 132 11.42 -27.63 -4.07
CA LEU A 132 11.76 -28.45 -2.91
C LEU A 132 10.83 -28.14 -1.74
N PRO A 133 10.49 -29.15 -0.92
CA PRO A 133 9.74 -28.93 0.30
C PRO A 133 10.43 -27.91 1.22
N PRO A 134 9.69 -27.13 1.99
CA PRO A 134 10.28 -26.08 2.85
C PRO A 134 11.33 -26.59 3.84
N SER A 135 11.17 -27.81 4.34
CA SER A 135 12.15 -28.47 5.23
C SER A 135 13.50 -28.64 4.58
N VAL A 136 13.51 -29.17 3.36
CA VAL A 136 14.74 -29.42 2.59
C VAL A 136 15.44 -28.11 2.21
N ARG A 137 14.66 -27.08 1.90
CA ARG A 137 15.21 -25.74 1.61
C ARG A 137 15.93 -25.16 2.81
N ARG A 138 15.39 -25.33 4.01
CA ARG A 138 16.01 -24.84 5.24
C ARG A 138 17.34 -25.52 5.54
N GLU A 139 17.42 -26.82 5.32
CA GLU A 139 18.66 -27.56 5.50
C GLU A 139 19.74 -27.12 4.53
N ARG A 140 19.40 -26.93 3.26
CA ARG A 140 20.36 -26.44 2.25
C ARG A 140 20.88 -25.05 2.58
N GLN A 141 20.03 -24.17 3.11
CA GLN A 141 20.48 -22.84 3.54
C GLN A 141 21.43 -22.91 4.73
N LYS A 142 21.15 -23.77 5.71
CA LYS A 142 22.05 -23.99 6.84
C LYS A 142 23.42 -24.54 6.41
N SER A 143 23.42 -25.48 5.49
CA SER A 143 24.66 -26.08 4.96
C SER A 143 25.50 -25.04 4.20
N ARG A 144 24.86 -24.19 3.38
CA ARG A 144 25.57 -23.11 2.69
C ARG A 144 26.19 -22.11 3.65
N LYS A 145 25.45 -21.75 4.71
CA LYS A 145 25.90 -20.81 5.70
C LYS A 145 27.07 -21.36 6.52
N ALA A 146 27.02 -22.64 6.87
CA ALA A 146 28.11 -23.32 7.56
C ALA A 146 29.37 -23.42 6.69
N MET A 147 29.24 -23.61 5.40
CA MET A 147 30.37 -23.63 4.46
C MET A 147 31.02 -22.25 4.27
N GLN A 148 30.26 -21.18 4.37
CA GLN A 148 30.79 -19.82 4.23
C GLN A 148 31.50 -19.31 5.50
N GLU A 149 31.26 -19.91 6.66
CA GLU A 149 31.88 -19.53 7.93
C GLU A 149 33.20 -20.28 8.21
N ARG A 150 33.64 -21.17 7.32
CA ARG A 150 34.93 -21.87 7.45
C ARG A 150 36.03 -21.10 6.71
#